data_492d2b61ca3cebd840e3be5de02280f9
#
_entry.id   492d2b61ca3cebd840e3be5de02280f9
#
_cell.length_a   1.000
_cell.length_b   1.000
_cell.length_c   1.000
_cell.angle_alpha   90.00
_cell.angle_beta   90.00
_cell.angle_gamma   90.00
#
_symmetry.space_group_name_H-M   'P 1'
#
loop_
_entity.id
_entity.type
_entity.pdbx_description
1 polymer ?
#
loop_
_entity_poly.entity_id
_entity_poly.type
_entity_poly.pdbx_seq_one_letter_code
_entity_poly.pdbx_strand_id
1 'polypeptide(L)'
;MSKDIAQRELDQAGFRISNLGTPTAADDATKTDNTTMPKANAGTGSPGVSLLAAPADHVHPAGPASSSYSFTLSDPSEQSQSEPAETVIAQFPVDFSPTTPNLIPTFAAIVDVDAGTATFNVRLSATPDVVDGGIIATITKAASGTVELKSAVGASFAPLAAPALIKITAANDNSEASCRIRSKTVTLRAA
;
A
#
# COMPACT_ATOMS: atom_id res chain seq x y z
N MET A 1 -37.58 33.33 47.80
CA MET A 1 -37.49 33.15 46.35
C MET A 1 -36.03 33.20 45.99
N SER A 2 -35.58 32.12 45.41
CA SER A 2 -34.17 31.85 45.25
C SER A 2 -33.49 32.85 44.34
N LYS A 3 -32.42 33.45 44.84
CA LYS A 3 -31.53 34.29 44.06
C LYS A 3 -30.85 33.51 42.86
N ASP A 4 -31.02 32.21 42.89
CA ASP A 4 -30.41 31.34 41.89
C ASP A 4 -31.02 31.43 40.50
N ILE A 5 -32.28 31.89 40.40
CA ILE A 5 -32.95 32.01 39.10
C ILE A 5 -32.52 33.28 38.35
N ALA A 6 -32.20 34.32 39.09
CA ALA A 6 -31.80 35.62 38.48
C ALA A 6 -30.33 35.58 37.96
N GLN A 7 -29.54 34.65 38.41
CA GLN A 7 -28.13 34.49 37.96
C GLN A 7 -27.94 33.51 36.81
N ARG A 8 -29.02 32.87 36.37
CA ARG A 8 -29.03 32.00 35.17
C ARG A 8 -29.66 32.72 34.01
N GLU A 9 -29.26 33.97 33.79
CA GLU A 9 -29.61 34.59 32.53
C GLU A 9 -28.91 33.87 31.40
N LEU A 10 -29.71 33.17 30.62
CA LEU A 10 -29.31 32.70 29.33
C LEU A 10 -28.99 33.95 28.47
N ASP A 11 -27.76 34.15 28.16
CA ASP A 11 -27.36 35.13 27.16
C ASP A 11 -28.00 34.72 25.84
N GLN A 12 -29.12 35.33 25.51
CA GLN A 12 -29.88 35.02 24.30
C GLN A 12 -29.16 35.40 23.01
N ALA A 13 -28.11 36.21 23.07
CA ALA A 13 -27.35 36.63 21.92
C ALA A 13 -26.36 35.58 21.41
N GLY A 14 -26.06 34.58 22.19
CA GLY A 14 -25.11 33.56 21.79
C GLY A 14 -25.32 32.15 22.41
N PHE A 15 -26.46 31.89 23.02
CA PHE A 15 -26.72 30.64 23.76
C PHE A 15 -25.63 30.31 24.80
N ARG A 16 -25.01 31.36 25.31
CA ARG A 16 -23.92 31.26 26.25
C ARG A 16 -24.45 31.29 27.68
N ILE A 17 -24.17 30.27 28.46
CA ILE A 17 -24.41 30.29 29.89
C ILE A 17 -23.20 30.96 30.55
N SER A 18 -23.42 32.18 31.09
CA SER A 18 -22.38 32.85 31.87
C SER A 18 -22.48 32.45 33.35
N ASN A 19 -21.37 32.51 34.05
CA ASN A 19 -21.25 32.20 35.49
C ASN A 19 -21.48 30.72 35.90
N LEU A 20 -21.12 29.79 35.07
CA LEU A 20 -20.92 28.43 35.53
C LEU A 20 -19.77 28.42 36.53
N GLY A 21 -20.06 27.98 37.76
CA GLY A 21 -19.00 27.70 38.73
C GLY A 21 -18.02 26.64 38.22
N THR A 22 -16.91 26.49 38.91
CA THR A 22 -15.99 25.38 38.61
C THR A 22 -16.75 24.06 38.80
N PRO A 23 -16.75 23.16 37.82
CA PRO A 23 -17.34 21.83 37.96
C PRO A 23 -16.76 21.12 39.17
N THR A 24 -17.62 20.61 40.04
CA THR A 24 -17.21 19.89 41.25
C THR A 24 -17.54 18.41 41.20
N ALA A 25 -18.36 18.01 40.26
CA ALA A 25 -18.74 16.63 40.04
C ALA A 25 -18.62 16.23 38.59
N ALA A 26 -18.50 14.94 38.31
CA ALA A 26 -18.33 14.39 36.98
C ALA A 26 -19.53 14.63 36.03
N ASP A 27 -20.70 14.91 36.63
CA ASP A 27 -21.96 15.18 35.93
C ASP A 27 -22.31 16.67 35.80
N ASP A 28 -21.47 17.55 36.32
CA ASP A 28 -21.62 18.98 36.08
C ASP A 28 -21.50 19.32 34.60
N ALA A 29 -22.29 20.33 34.17
CA ALA A 29 -22.16 20.85 32.82
C ALA A 29 -20.72 21.32 32.58
N THR A 30 -20.01 20.61 31.79
CA THR A 30 -18.56 20.75 31.68
C THR A 30 -18.14 22.04 30.96
N LYS A 31 -17.25 22.73 31.63
CA LYS A 31 -16.51 23.81 31.02
C LYS A 31 -15.43 23.23 30.08
N THR A 32 -15.53 23.55 28.84
CA THR A 32 -14.49 23.12 27.89
C THR A 32 -13.18 23.79 28.24
N ASP A 33 -12.16 23.02 28.50
CA ASP A 33 -10.80 23.53 28.67
C ASP A 33 -10.20 23.83 27.30
N ASN A 34 -10.15 25.11 26.95
CA ASN A 34 -9.56 25.57 25.71
C ASN A 34 -8.05 25.85 25.81
N THR A 35 -7.45 25.55 26.96
CA THR A 35 -6.03 25.88 27.17
C THR A 35 -5.11 24.79 26.62
N THR A 36 -5.65 23.60 26.40
CA THR A 36 -4.87 22.47 25.92
C THR A 36 -5.46 21.94 24.62
N MET A 37 -4.69 21.96 23.55
CA MET A 37 -5.10 21.37 22.29
C MET A 37 -5.19 19.83 22.42
N PRO A 38 -6.16 19.18 21.77
CA PRO A 38 -6.18 17.73 21.71
C PRO A 38 -4.85 17.20 21.21
N LYS A 39 -4.36 16.13 21.80
CA LYS A 39 -3.14 15.47 21.33
C LYS A 39 -3.35 14.94 19.91
N ALA A 40 -2.32 15.08 19.10
CA ALA A 40 -2.32 14.50 17.76
C ALA A 40 -2.46 12.98 17.82
N ASN A 41 -3.03 12.40 16.77
CA ASN A 41 -3.11 10.96 16.62
C ASN A 41 -1.71 10.34 16.69
N ALA A 42 -1.44 9.54 17.70
CA ALA A 42 -0.17 8.86 17.86
C ALA A 42 -0.37 7.55 18.63
N GLY A 43 0.09 6.45 18.07
CA GLY A 43 0.12 5.16 18.76
C GLY A 43 -1.25 4.54 19.08
N THR A 44 -1.28 3.70 20.10
CA THR A 44 -2.47 3.02 20.58
C THR A 44 -3.36 4.01 21.32
N GLY A 45 -4.63 4.09 20.93
CA GLY A 45 -5.59 4.93 21.64
C GLY A 45 -5.82 4.48 23.07
N SER A 46 -5.98 5.43 23.98
CA SER A 46 -6.41 5.18 25.33
C SER A 46 -7.53 6.14 25.73
N PRO A 47 -8.43 5.74 26.62
CA PRO A 47 -9.40 6.66 27.18
C PRO A 47 -8.67 7.83 27.86
N GLY A 48 -9.15 9.04 27.66
CA GLY A 48 -8.69 10.20 28.40
C GLY A 48 -9.10 10.08 29.89
N VAL A 49 -8.31 10.70 30.74
CA VAL A 49 -8.58 10.75 32.19
C VAL A 49 -9.17 12.08 32.63
N SER A 50 -9.27 13.04 31.72
CA SER A 50 -9.90 14.34 32.02
C SER A 50 -11.41 14.20 32.14
N LEU A 51 -11.98 14.86 33.12
CA LEU A 51 -13.43 14.96 33.32
C LEU A 51 -14.08 16.06 32.46
N LEU A 52 -13.30 16.73 31.59
CA LEU A 52 -13.82 17.75 30.70
C LEU A 52 -14.50 17.12 29.48
N ALA A 53 -15.44 17.83 28.86
CA ALA A 53 -16.22 17.35 27.72
C ALA A 53 -15.36 16.90 26.52
N ALA A 54 -14.21 17.52 26.34
CA ALA A 54 -13.20 17.08 25.38
C ALA A 54 -11.87 16.91 26.14
N PRO A 55 -11.59 15.73 26.68
CA PRO A 55 -10.41 15.51 27.46
C PRO A 55 -9.15 15.88 26.69
N ALA A 56 -8.34 16.78 27.23
CA ALA A 56 -7.11 17.22 26.60
C ALA A 56 -6.07 16.09 26.49
N ASP A 57 -6.22 15.07 27.31
CA ASP A 57 -5.36 13.89 27.34
C ASP A 57 -5.90 12.71 26.52
N HIS A 58 -7.06 12.89 25.87
CA HIS A 58 -7.60 11.86 24.99
C HIS A 58 -6.71 11.66 23.78
N VAL A 59 -6.21 10.45 23.64
CA VAL A 59 -5.38 10.06 22.49
C VAL A 59 -6.21 9.15 21.57
N HIS A 60 -6.44 9.59 20.36
CA HIS A 60 -7.00 8.73 19.33
C HIS A 60 -5.98 7.68 18.91
N PRO A 61 -6.37 6.43 18.67
CA PRO A 61 -5.47 5.49 18.03
C PRO A 61 -5.03 6.11 16.70
N ALA A 62 -3.77 5.99 16.39
CA ALA A 62 -3.34 6.18 15.01
C ALA A 62 -4.22 5.25 14.19
N GLY A 63 -5.01 5.79 13.28
CA GLY A 63 -5.69 4.96 12.30
C GLY A 63 -4.67 3.97 11.72
N PRO A 64 -5.08 2.77 11.33
CA PRO A 64 -4.16 1.88 10.67
C PRO A 64 -3.48 2.71 9.60
N ALA A 65 -2.16 2.74 9.61
CA ALA A 65 -1.39 3.29 8.52
C ALA A 65 -1.70 2.39 7.31
N SER A 66 -2.87 2.58 6.72
CA SER A 66 -3.21 1.96 5.47
C SER A 66 -2.45 2.75 4.40
N SER A 67 -1.16 2.57 4.36
CA SER A 67 -0.44 2.79 3.13
C SER A 67 -0.93 1.72 2.16
N SER A 68 -2.10 1.91 1.60
CA SER A 68 -2.59 1.12 0.48
C SER A 68 -1.81 1.52 -0.77
N TYR A 69 -0.48 1.53 -0.66
CA TYR A 69 0.38 1.71 -1.81
C TYR A 69 0.21 0.47 -2.66
N SER A 70 -0.46 0.62 -3.78
CA SER A 70 -0.66 -0.45 -4.74
C SER A 70 -0.76 0.16 -6.13
N PHE A 71 -0.01 -0.39 -7.06
CA PHE A 71 -0.15 -0.06 -8.47
C PHE A 71 0.11 -1.30 -9.33
N THR A 72 -0.46 -1.30 -10.53
CA THR A 72 -0.35 -2.41 -11.48
C THR A 72 0.26 -1.92 -12.77
N LEU A 73 1.28 -2.62 -13.23
CA LEU A 73 1.89 -2.49 -14.53
C LEU A 73 1.31 -3.58 -15.42
N SER A 74 0.91 -3.26 -16.64
CA SER A 74 0.33 -4.23 -17.55
C SER A 74 0.82 -4.05 -18.97
N ASP A 75 1.04 -5.18 -19.64
CA ASP A 75 1.33 -5.26 -21.07
C ASP A 75 0.49 -6.38 -21.68
N PRO A 76 -0.51 -6.04 -22.51
CA PRO A 76 -1.38 -7.03 -23.13
C PRO A 76 -0.73 -7.74 -24.32
N SER A 77 0.41 -7.25 -24.80
CA SER A 77 1.06 -7.79 -25.99
C SER A 77 1.48 -9.25 -25.81
N GLU A 78 1.46 -10.01 -26.91
CA GLU A 78 2.05 -11.34 -26.94
C GLU A 78 3.53 -11.23 -27.28
N GLN A 79 4.33 -11.99 -26.55
CA GLN A 79 5.75 -12.16 -26.79
C GLN A 79 6.06 -13.65 -26.88
N SER A 80 6.95 -13.99 -27.80
CA SER A 80 7.41 -15.37 -28.00
C SER A 80 8.91 -15.45 -27.77
N GLN A 81 9.35 -16.51 -27.12
CA GLN A 81 10.75 -16.80 -26.83
C GLN A 81 11.04 -18.26 -27.12
N SER A 82 12.12 -18.51 -27.84
CA SER A 82 12.59 -19.86 -28.18
C SER A 82 14.03 -20.11 -27.73
N GLU A 83 14.69 -19.11 -27.16
CA GLU A 83 16.08 -19.24 -26.74
C GLU A 83 16.19 -19.72 -25.30
N PRO A 84 17.19 -20.55 -24.97
CA PRO A 84 17.47 -20.95 -23.60
C PRO A 84 18.07 -19.80 -22.77
N ALA A 85 18.69 -18.84 -23.41
CA ALA A 85 19.18 -17.63 -22.76
C ALA A 85 18.00 -16.75 -22.33
N GLU A 86 18.04 -16.26 -21.12
CA GLU A 86 17.05 -15.32 -20.63
C GLU A 86 17.12 -14.01 -21.40
N THR A 87 15.98 -13.51 -21.88
CA THR A 87 15.88 -12.25 -22.63
C THR A 87 14.81 -11.35 -22.01
N VAL A 88 14.98 -10.02 -22.16
CA VAL A 88 13.98 -9.04 -21.76
C VAL A 88 12.84 -9.03 -22.77
N ILE A 89 11.62 -9.26 -22.31
CA ILE A 89 10.40 -9.30 -23.14
C ILE A 89 9.44 -8.14 -22.85
N ALA A 90 9.56 -7.51 -21.72
CA ALA A 90 8.84 -6.27 -21.40
C ALA A 90 9.62 -5.50 -20.34
N GLN A 91 9.48 -4.17 -20.34
CA GLN A 91 10.07 -3.32 -19.31
C GLN A 91 9.18 -2.11 -19.07
N PHE A 92 9.06 -1.74 -17.79
CA PHE A 92 8.24 -0.65 -17.32
C PHE A 92 9.10 0.30 -16.49
N PRO A 93 9.26 1.55 -16.92
CA PRO A 93 9.88 2.54 -16.07
C PRO A 93 8.98 2.81 -14.86
N VAL A 94 9.59 2.85 -13.69
CA VAL A 94 8.92 3.15 -12.43
C VAL A 94 9.72 4.20 -11.67
N ASP A 95 9.00 5.11 -11.05
CA ASP A 95 9.60 6.14 -10.21
C ASP A 95 9.12 5.91 -8.77
N PHE A 96 9.99 5.34 -7.96
CA PHE A 96 9.72 5.12 -6.56
C PHE A 96 10.09 6.37 -5.75
N SER A 97 9.14 6.89 -4.98
CA SER A 97 9.43 7.94 -4.01
C SER A 97 10.45 7.42 -2.98
N PRO A 98 11.34 8.28 -2.45
CA PRO A 98 12.23 7.92 -1.34
C PRO A 98 11.51 7.37 -0.11
N THR A 99 10.22 7.65 0.03
CA THR A 99 9.37 7.18 1.13
C THR A 99 8.56 5.94 0.78
N THR A 100 8.76 5.35 -0.41
CA THR A 100 8.05 4.13 -0.82
C THR A 100 8.45 2.99 0.12
N PRO A 101 7.47 2.31 0.75
CA PRO A 101 7.77 1.18 1.63
C PRO A 101 8.32 -0.01 0.83
N ASN A 102 8.75 -1.05 1.53
CA ASN A 102 9.02 -2.33 0.89
C ASN A 102 7.76 -2.84 0.18
N LEU A 103 7.95 -3.48 -0.96
CA LEU A 103 6.86 -3.90 -1.84
C LEU A 103 6.85 -5.42 -2.01
N ILE A 104 5.66 -5.98 -2.12
CA ILE A 104 5.44 -7.39 -2.50
C ILE A 104 4.87 -7.41 -3.91
N PRO A 105 5.56 -8.06 -4.87
CA PRO A 105 5.09 -8.20 -6.24
C PRO A 105 4.12 -9.38 -6.36
N THR A 106 3.09 -9.21 -7.17
CA THR A 106 2.28 -10.30 -7.71
C THR A 106 2.40 -10.27 -9.22
N PHE A 107 2.95 -11.32 -9.80
CA PHE A 107 3.08 -11.47 -11.24
C PHE A 107 2.00 -12.42 -11.75
N ALA A 108 1.25 -12.01 -12.78
CA ALA A 108 0.28 -12.86 -13.44
C ALA A 108 0.40 -12.71 -14.97
N ALA A 109 0.24 -13.81 -15.69
CA ALA A 109 0.29 -13.81 -17.14
C ALA A 109 -0.43 -15.05 -17.72
N ILE A 110 -0.86 -14.93 -18.95
CA ILE A 110 -1.32 -16.07 -19.74
C ILE A 110 -0.10 -16.63 -20.47
N VAL A 111 0.20 -17.90 -20.25
CA VAL A 111 1.41 -18.56 -20.76
C VAL A 111 1.06 -19.84 -21.52
N ASP A 112 1.86 -20.11 -22.56
CA ASP A 112 1.79 -21.28 -23.39
C ASP A 112 3.24 -21.74 -23.68
N VAL A 113 3.47 -23.07 -23.63
CA VAL A 113 4.81 -23.65 -23.82
C VAL A 113 4.65 -24.87 -24.72
N ASP A 114 5.27 -24.85 -25.87
CA ASP A 114 5.16 -25.92 -26.87
C ASP A 114 5.97 -27.18 -26.44
N ALA A 115 7.19 -26.99 -25.92
CA ALA A 115 8.00 -28.05 -25.33
C ALA A 115 9.01 -27.49 -24.32
N GLY A 116 9.48 -28.33 -23.41
CA GLY A 116 10.40 -27.93 -22.34
C GLY A 116 9.69 -27.23 -21.17
N THR A 117 10.45 -26.42 -20.49
CA THR A 117 9.99 -25.60 -19.36
C THR A 117 10.37 -24.13 -19.61
N ALA A 118 9.38 -23.27 -19.64
CA ALA A 118 9.62 -21.84 -19.69
C ALA A 118 9.65 -21.24 -18.28
N THR A 119 10.58 -20.30 -18.10
CA THR A 119 10.72 -19.50 -16.87
C THR A 119 10.53 -18.03 -17.22
N PHE A 120 9.64 -17.39 -16.52
CA PHE A 120 9.35 -15.95 -16.65
C PHE A 120 9.67 -15.27 -15.34
N ASN A 121 10.63 -14.37 -15.33
CA ASN A 121 11.04 -13.65 -14.14
C ASN A 121 10.60 -12.19 -14.21
N VAL A 122 10.20 -11.65 -13.07
CA VAL A 122 10.10 -10.21 -12.85
C VAL A 122 11.36 -9.75 -12.14
N ARG A 123 12.04 -8.76 -12.70
CA ARG A 123 13.29 -8.23 -12.17
C ARG A 123 13.18 -6.75 -11.84
N LEU A 124 13.87 -6.34 -10.81
CA LEU A 124 14.07 -4.93 -10.46
C LEU A 124 15.48 -4.52 -10.88
N SER A 125 15.60 -3.53 -11.75
CA SER A 125 16.87 -3.11 -12.35
C SER A 125 16.90 -1.59 -12.54
N ALA A 126 18.09 -1.04 -12.74
CA ALA A 126 18.31 0.35 -13.15
C ALA A 126 18.79 0.48 -14.61
N THR A 127 19.12 -0.64 -15.27
CA THR A 127 19.71 -0.65 -16.64
C THR A 127 18.67 -1.12 -17.65
N PRO A 128 18.35 -0.37 -18.70
CA PRO A 128 17.42 -0.83 -19.74
C PRO A 128 18.02 -1.96 -20.59
N ASP A 129 17.16 -2.76 -21.22
CA ASP A 129 17.44 -3.72 -22.29
C ASP A 129 18.48 -4.82 -21.95
N VAL A 130 18.90 -4.94 -20.70
CA VAL A 130 19.87 -5.96 -20.25
C VAL A 130 19.19 -6.87 -19.24
N VAL A 131 19.48 -8.17 -19.29
CA VAL A 131 19.06 -9.13 -18.28
C VAL A 131 19.95 -8.99 -17.05
N ASP A 132 19.54 -8.12 -16.15
CA ASP A 132 20.23 -7.84 -14.90
C ASP A 132 19.20 -7.55 -13.78
N GLY A 133 19.71 -7.22 -12.60
CA GLY A 133 18.90 -6.90 -11.44
C GLY A 133 18.37 -8.13 -10.69
N GLY A 134 17.81 -7.87 -9.51
CA GLY A 134 17.28 -8.92 -8.64
C GLY A 134 15.95 -9.47 -9.14
N ILE A 135 15.78 -10.79 -9.11
CA ILE A 135 14.48 -11.44 -9.37
C ILE A 135 13.58 -11.18 -8.16
N ILE A 136 12.39 -10.64 -8.42
CA ILE A 136 11.39 -10.33 -7.39
C ILE A 136 10.14 -11.23 -7.47
N ALA A 137 9.88 -11.85 -8.62
CA ALA A 137 8.84 -12.88 -8.78
C ALA A 137 9.17 -13.79 -9.95
N THR A 138 8.70 -15.04 -9.94
CA THR A 138 8.93 -16.03 -10.99
C THR A 138 7.68 -16.86 -11.25
N ILE A 139 7.36 -17.06 -12.51
CA ILE A 139 6.39 -18.05 -13.00
C ILE A 139 7.17 -19.09 -13.81
N THR A 140 6.90 -20.37 -13.57
CA THR A 140 7.37 -21.47 -14.41
C THR A 140 6.21 -22.23 -15.01
N LYS A 141 6.39 -22.73 -16.24
CA LYS A 141 5.43 -23.60 -16.91
C LYS A 141 6.14 -24.62 -17.75
N ALA A 142 5.90 -25.90 -17.44
CA ALA A 142 6.25 -26.98 -18.33
C ALA A 142 5.28 -27.09 -19.50
N ALA A 143 5.71 -27.62 -20.63
CA ALA A 143 4.87 -27.89 -21.77
C ALA A 143 3.69 -28.82 -21.36
N SER A 144 2.49 -28.43 -21.72
CA SER A 144 1.27 -29.20 -21.40
C SER A 144 0.26 -29.19 -22.54
N GLY A 145 0.59 -28.53 -23.66
CA GLY A 145 -0.33 -28.37 -24.80
C GLY A 145 -1.55 -27.50 -24.50
N THR A 146 -1.54 -26.80 -23.37
CA THR A 146 -2.66 -25.92 -22.96
C THR A 146 -2.15 -24.54 -22.59
N VAL A 147 -2.91 -23.54 -22.97
CA VAL A 147 -2.73 -22.15 -22.52
C VAL A 147 -3.24 -22.02 -21.10
N GLU A 148 -2.46 -21.44 -20.23
CA GLU A 148 -2.81 -21.30 -18.80
C GLU A 148 -2.61 -19.89 -18.28
N LEU A 149 -3.52 -19.47 -17.39
CA LEU A 149 -3.27 -18.29 -16.54
C LEU A 149 -2.40 -18.74 -15.34
N LYS A 150 -1.25 -18.17 -15.23
CA LYS A 150 -0.32 -18.38 -14.11
C LYS A 150 -0.21 -17.12 -13.27
N SER A 151 -0.03 -17.31 -11.97
CA SER A 151 0.23 -16.22 -11.04
C SER A 151 1.20 -16.67 -9.95
N ALA A 152 2.08 -15.76 -9.54
CA ALA A 152 3.02 -15.97 -8.45
C ALA A 152 3.15 -14.69 -7.61
N VAL A 153 3.23 -14.86 -6.30
CA VAL A 153 3.58 -13.79 -5.35
C VAL A 153 5.07 -13.92 -5.05
N GLY A 154 5.80 -12.85 -5.22
CA GLY A 154 7.22 -12.81 -4.95
C GLY A 154 7.55 -12.42 -3.51
N ALA A 155 8.84 -12.37 -3.21
CA ALA A 155 9.34 -11.89 -1.93
C ALA A 155 9.25 -10.37 -1.82
N SER A 156 9.15 -9.87 -0.60
CA SER A 156 9.24 -8.42 -0.34
C SER A 156 10.62 -7.89 -0.75
N PHE A 157 10.63 -6.75 -1.39
CA PHE A 157 11.86 -6.08 -1.82
C PHE A 157 11.83 -4.59 -1.48
N ALA A 158 13.02 -4.02 -1.31
CA ALA A 158 13.18 -2.58 -1.18
C ALA A 158 13.19 -1.93 -2.57
N PRO A 159 12.41 -0.87 -2.81
CA PRO A 159 12.46 -0.12 -4.05
C PRO A 159 13.86 0.45 -4.32
N LEU A 160 14.27 0.46 -5.59
CA LEU A 160 15.47 1.18 -6.00
C LEU A 160 15.18 2.68 -6.07
N ALA A 161 16.22 3.48 -5.81
CA ALA A 161 16.14 4.90 -6.14
C ALA A 161 15.93 5.09 -7.66
N ALA A 162 15.19 6.12 -8.03
CA ALA A 162 14.95 6.44 -9.44
C ALA A 162 16.25 6.75 -10.20
N PRO A 163 16.37 6.39 -11.49
CA PRO A 163 15.37 5.66 -12.29
C PRO A 163 15.41 4.15 -11.99
N ALA A 164 14.24 3.54 -11.95
CA ALA A 164 14.10 2.11 -11.76
C ALA A 164 13.27 1.49 -12.89
N LEU A 165 13.48 0.22 -13.14
CA LEU A 165 12.78 -0.56 -14.16
C LEU A 165 12.26 -1.86 -13.55
N ILE A 166 10.98 -2.14 -13.76
CA ILE A 166 10.43 -3.49 -13.59
C ILE A 166 10.51 -4.17 -14.96
N LYS A 167 11.28 -5.23 -15.04
CA LYS A 167 11.45 -6.00 -16.28
C LYS A 167 10.77 -7.35 -16.17
N ILE A 168 10.21 -7.81 -17.27
CA ILE A 168 9.80 -9.20 -17.43
C ILE A 168 10.77 -9.83 -18.41
N THR A 169 11.34 -10.95 -17.99
CA THR A 169 12.28 -11.72 -18.79
C THR A 169 11.75 -13.13 -18.98
N ALA A 170 12.15 -13.77 -20.07
CA ALA A 170 11.76 -15.13 -20.40
C ALA A 170 12.96 -15.94 -20.85
N ALA A 171 12.94 -17.25 -20.50
CA ALA A 171 13.82 -18.29 -21.01
C ALA A 171 13.01 -19.56 -21.23
N ASN A 172 13.40 -20.37 -22.22
CA ASN A 172 12.87 -21.71 -22.41
C ASN A 172 14.05 -22.71 -22.43
N ASP A 173 14.01 -23.73 -21.64
CA ASP A 173 15.08 -24.76 -21.56
C ASP A 173 15.20 -25.59 -22.85
N ASN A 174 14.23 -25.49 -23.76
CA ASN A 174 14.24 -26.14 -25.06
C ASN A 174 14.39 -25.09 -26.19
N SER A 175 15.55 -25.05 -26.82
CA SER A 175 15.87 -24.12 -27.92
C SER A 175 15.14 -24.39 -29.23
N GLU A 176 14.52 -25.55 -29.38
CA GLU A 176 13.76 -25.94 -30.58
C GLU A 176 12.27 -25.64 -30.47
N ALA A 177 11.82 -25.15 -29.31
CA ALA A 177 10.42 -24.90 -29.03
C ALA A 177 10.18 -23.49 -28.54
N SER A 178 9.00 -22.96 -28.83
CA SER A 178 8.62 -21.64 -28.39
C SER A 178 7.83 -21.67 -27.07
N CYS A 179 8.03 -20.64 -26.28
CA CYS A 179 7.08 -20.27 -25.24
C CYS A 179 6.47 -18.91 -25.55
N ARG A 180 5.22 -18.75 -25.21
CA ARG A 180 4.45 -17.52 -25.45
C ARG A 180 3.90 -17.01 -24.13
N ILE A 181 3.94 -15.69 -24.00
CA ILE A 181 3.38 -15.01 -22.84
C ILE A 181 2.58 -13.80 -23.30
N ARG A 182 1.41 -13.60 -22.74
CA ARG A 182 0.55 -12.45 -23.02
C ARG A 182 -0.20 -12.00 -21.78
N SER A 183 -0.83 -10.83 -21.87
CA SER A 183 -1.60 -10.25 -20.75
C SER A 183 -0.80 -10.22 -19.45
N LYS A 184 0.47 -9.78 -19.56
CA LYS A 184 1.39 -9.70 -18.42
C LYS A 184 0.99 -8.59 -17.47
N THR A 185 0.86 -8.89 -16.21
CA THR A 185 0.59 -7.90 -15.15
C THR A 185 1.53 -8.10 -13.98
N VAL A 186 2.05 -7.00 -13.47
CA VAL A 186 2.82 -6.96 -12.23
C VAL A 186 2.15 -5.97 -11.29
N THR A 187 1.56 -6.48 -10.23
CA THR A 187 0.97 -5.65 -9.17
C THR A 187 1.95 -5.56 -8.02
N LEU A 188 2.29 -4.36 -7.61
CA LEU A 188 3.15 -4.06 -6.47
C LEU A 188 2.29 -3.51 -5.35
N ARG A 189 2.41 -4.08 -4.15
CA ARG A 189 1.68 -3.65 -2.95
C ARG A 189 2.66 -3.45 -1.81
N ALA A 190 2.34 -2.55 -0.89
CA ALA A 190 3.10 -2.42 0.35
C ALA A 190 3.17 -3.75 1.10
N ALA A 191 4.35 -4.05 1.64
CA ALA A 191 4.64 -5.27 2.40
C ALA A 191 4.01 -5.23 3.81
#